data_48d529403eec3a682c0b61a71801ed4c
#
_entry.id   48d529403eec3a682c0b61a71801ed4c
#
_cell.length_a   1.000
_cell.length_b   1.000
_cell.length_c   1.000
_cell.angle_alpha   90.00
_cell.angle_beta   90.00
_cell.angle_gamma   90.00
#
_symmetry.space_group_name_H-M   'P 1'
#
loop_
_entity.id
_entity.type
_entity.pdbx_description
1 polymer ?
#
loop_
_entity_poly.entity_id
_entity_poly.type
_entity_poly.pdbx_seq_one_letter_code
_entity_poly.pdbx_strand_id
1 'polypeptide(L)'
;MSKGQIFHSTFSEYTDPYTGTVVKRLTDPSILSHHMYFYNRMTTSDGQYLLICQKRDEGRQLYTLNLHNGEIRQITEGDGVGQDSAMFSHDDKTIFYQQNNRFYAMDAQTLETHCFYETPEGWSGSAPGMSSDNRFMSIVETRQDTLPPRDGSAGWNFFCAYLPG
;
A
#
# COMPACT_ATOMS: atom_id res chain seq x y z
N MET A 1 -2.13 9.18 16.36
CA MET A 1 -0.96 8.29 16.06
C MET A 1 -0.09 9.00 15.02
N SER A 2 1.23 8.90 15.12
CA SER A 2 2.15 9.63 14.24
C SER A 2 2.99 8.67 13.40
N LYS A 3 3.40 9.15 12.25
CA LYS A 3 4.37 8.49 11.37
C LYS A 3 5.65 8.15 12.15
N GLY A 4 6.16 6.94 11.98
CA GLY A 4 7.30 6.40 12.73
C GLY A 4 6.95 5.68 14.02
N GLN A 5 5.71 5.73 14.50
CA GLN A 5 5.28 5.03 15.71
C GLN A 5 5.39 3.51 15.54
N ILE A 6 5.87 2.85 16.59
CA ILE A 6 6.11 1.40 16.59
C ILE A 6 5.08 0.73 17.50
N PHE A 7 4.55 -0.39 16.99
CA PHE A 7 3.67 -1.32 17.68
C PHE A 7 4.25 -2.73 17.58
N HIS A 8 3.69 -3.67 18.32
CA HIS A 8 4.07 -5.07 18.21
C HIS A 8 2.84 -5.96 18.01
N SER A 9 2.97 -6.93 17.12
CA SER A 9 2.01 -8.03 16.96
C SER A 9 2.61 -9.31 17.52
N THR A 10 1.87 -9.99 18.36
CA THR A 10 2.22 -11.35 18.77
C THR A 10 1.67 -12.32 17.74
N PHE A 11 2.57 -13.00 17.04
CA PHE A 11 2.17 -14.03 16.08
C PHE A 11 1.55 -15.24 16.80
N SER A 12 0.53 -15.80 16.21
CA SER A 12 -0.08 -17.04 16.67
C SER A 12 -0.18 -18.05 15.52
N GLU A 13 -0.15 -19.33 15.87
CA GLU A 13 -0.28 -20.40 14.89
C GLU A 13 -1.53 -21.22 15.18
N TYR A 14 -2.15 -21.73 14.13
CA TYR A 14 -3.22 -22.70 14.22
C TYR A 14 -3.12 -23.66 13.04
N THR A 15 -3.66 -24.87 13.22
CA THR A 15 -3.75 -25.85 12.14
C THR A 15 -5.11 -25.73 11.47
N ASP A 16 -5.10 -25.51 10.15
CA ASP A 16 -6.32 -25.51 9.36
C ASP A 16 -6.99 -26.90 9.44
N PRO A 17 -8.25 -26.99 9.90
CA PRO A 17 -8.89 -28.29 10.16
C PRO A 17 -9.22 -29.08 8.89
N TYR A 18 -9.25 -28.43 7.72
CA TYR A 18 -9.57 -29.09 6.44
C TYR A 18 -8.34 -29.58 5.71
N THR A 19 -7.26 -28.81 5.75
CA THR A 19 -6.04 -29.11 4.98
C THR A 19 -4.90 -29.69 5.85
N GLY A 20 -4.98 -29.57 7.17
CA GLY A 20 -3.89 -29.90 8.07
C GLY A 20 -2.70 -28.94 8.02
N THR A 21 -2.81 -27.84 7.26
CA THR A 21 -1.72 -26.87 7.11
C THR A 21 -1.59 -26.00 8.36
N VAL A 22 -0.36 -25.80 8.83
CA VAL A 22 -0.08 -24.84 9.90
C VAL A 22 -0.11 -23.42 9.30
N VAL A 23 -0.99 -22.59 9.83
CA VAL A 23 -1.19 -21.20 9.43
C VAL A 23 -0.67 -20.28 10.51
N LYS A 24 0.21 -19.35 10.16
CA LYS A 24 0.71 -18.29 11.03
C LYS A 24 -0.12 -17.03 10.86
N ARG A 25 -0.79 -16.61 11.92
CA ARG A 25 -1.51 -15.32 11.97
C ARG A 25 -0.53 -14.22 12.34
N LEU A 26 -0.42 -13.20 11.50
CA LEU A 26 0.57 -12.14 11.62
C LEU A 26 0.05 -10.89 12.35
N THR A 27 -1.26 -10.72 12.45
CA THR A 27 -1.88 -9.51 13.04
C THR A 27 -2.91 -9.89 14.09
N ASP A 28 -3.16 -8.97 15.03
CA ASP A 28 -4.21 -9.10 16.03
C ASP A 28 -5.59 -9.13 15.31
N PRO A 29 -6.44 -10.15 15.55
CA PRO A 29 -7.74 -10.25 14.92
C PRO A 29 -8.73 -9.15 15.32
N SER A 30 -8.48 -8.43 16.42
CA SER A 30 -9.29 -7.27 16.83
C SER A 30 -9.00 -6.01 16.01
N ILE A 31 -7.89 -5.99 15.27
CA ILE A 31 -7.48 -4.85 14.43
C ILE A 31 -7.72 -5.18 12.97
N LEU A 32 -8.63 -4.42 12.33
CA LEU A 32 -8.90 -4.58 10.91
C LEU A 32 -7.62 -4.34 10.11
N SER A 33 -7.12 -5.40 9.49
CA SER A 33 -5.86 -5.42 8.74
C SER A 33 -6.10 -5.93 7.33
N HIS A 34 -5.47 -5.27 6.35
CA HIS A 34 -5.51 -5.65 4.95
C HIS A 34 -4.08 -5.78 4.41
N HIS A 35 -3.85 -6.72 3.51
CA HIS A 35 -2.67 -6.70 2.65
C HIS A 35 -2.87 -5.76 1.46
N MET A 36 -1.79 -5.42 0.74
CA MET A 36 -1.86 -4.63 -0.47
C MET A 36 -2.56 -5.42 -1.60
N TYR A 37 -2.92 -4.75 -2.68
CA TYR A 37 -3.52 -5.43 -3.83
C TYR A 37 -2.58 -6.53 -4.35
N PHE A 38 -3.12 -7.67 -4.73
CA PHE A 38 -2.37 -8.92 -4.91
C PHE A 38 -1.25 -8.87 -5.98
N TYR A 39 -1.29 -7.96 -6.93
CA TYR A 39 -0.20 -7.77 -7.89
C TYR A 39 0.84 -6.73 -7.45
N ASN A 40 0.59 -6.00 -6.36
CA ASN A 40 1.55 -5.06 -5.81
C ASN A 40 2.65 -5.81 -5.07
N ARG A 41 3.88 -5.35 -5.22
CA ARG A 41 5.00 -5.88 -4.47
C ARG A 41 4.92 -5.41 -3.02
N MET A 42 4.32 -6.23 -2.18
CA MET A 42 4.04 -5.91 -0.77
C MET A 42 5.11 -6.41 0.20
N THR A 43 6.05 -7.25 -0.26
CA THR A 43 7.15 -7.77 0.57
C THR A 43 8.50 -7.30 0.03
N THR A 44 9.46 -7.12 0.93
CA THR A 44 10.86 -6.92 0.55
C THR A 44 11.45 -8.18 -0.08
N SER A 45 12.51 -8.04 -0.87
CA SER A 45 13.16 -9.16 -1.59
C SER A 45 13.75 -10.20 -0.66
N ASP A 46 14.19 -9.80 0.54
CA ASP A 46 14.68 -10.67 1.60
C ASP A 46 13.56 -11.34 2.42
N GLY A 47 12.29 -11.00 2.14
CA GLY A 47 11.13 -11.51 2.88
C GLY A 47 11.02 -11.02 4.32
N GLN A 48 11.76 -9.97 4.71
CA GLN A 48 11.77 -9.50 6.09
C GLN A 48 10.58 -8.61 6.42
N TYR A 49 10.15 -7.77 5.50
CA TYR A 49 9.06 -6.81 5.74
C TYR A 49 7.87 -7.04 4.82
N LEU A 50 6.68 -6.82 5.37
CA LEU A 50 5.40 -6.84 4.68
C LEU A 50 4.71 -5.49 4.83
N LEU A 51 4.21 -4.92 3.73
CA LEU A 51 3.30 -3.77 3.75
C LEU A 51 1.91 -4.23 4.12
N ILE A 52 1.32 -3.59 5.12
CA ILE A 52 -0.06 -3.79 5.55
C ILE A 52 -0.77 -2.46 5.74
N CYS A 53 -2.07 -2.47 5.60
CA CYS A 53 -2.94 -1.37 5.98
C CYS A 53 -3.73 -1.79 7.22
N GLN A 54 -3.74 -0.97 8.26
CA GLN A 54 -4.56 -1.20 9.44
C GLN A 54 -5.46 -0.01 9.72
N LYS A 55 -6.66 -0.32 10.21
CA LYS A 55 -7.57 0.68 10.79
C LYS A 55 -7.43 0.66 12.30
N ARG A 56 -6.88 1.72 12.84
CA ARG A 56 -6.78 1.99 14.29
C ARG A 56 -7.61 3.21 14.66
N ASP A 57 -7.57 3.68 15.91
CA ASP A 57 -8.43 4.73 16.46
C ASP A 57 -8.49 6.02 15.61
N GLU A 58 -7.39 6.42 15.01
CA GLU A 58 -7.29 7.64 14.19
C GLU A 58 -7.49 7.39 12.68
N GLY A 59 -8.09 6.25 12.33
CA GLY A 59 -8.37 5.94 10.94
C GLY A 59 -7.43 4.91 10.34
N ARG A 60 -7.36 4.90 9.00
CA ARG A 60 -6.62 3.93 8.21
C ARG A 60 -5.23 4.46 7.88
N GLN A 61 -4.19 3.65 8.18
CA GLN A 61 -2.81 3.99 7.87
C GLN A 61 -2.08 2.79 7.27
N LEU A 62 -0.97 3.05 6.58
CA LEU A 62 -0.05 2.03 6.10
C LEU A 62 1.04 1.77 7.14
N TYR A 63 1.49 0.52 7.17
CA TYR A 63 2.50 0.05 8.10
C TYR A 63 3.45 -0.92 7.40
N THR A 64 4.68 -0.98 7.88
CA THR A 64 5.57 -2.12 7.63
C THR A 64 5.50 -3.08 8.81
N LEU A 65 5.34 -4.36 8.55
CA LEU A 65 5.37 -5.44 9.54
C LEU A 65 6.66 -6.24 9.34
N ASN A 66 7.49 -6.31 10.35
CA ASN A 66 8.64 -7.21 10.37
C ASN A 66 8.17 -8.64 10.64
N LEU A 67 8.39 -9.54 9.69
CA LEU A 67 7.91 -10.92 9.71
C LEU A 67 8.71 -11.84 10.67
N HIS A 68 9.85 -11.37 11.19
CA HIS A 68 10.65 -12.12 12.15
C HIS A 68 10.26 -11.83 13.60
N ASN A 69 10.09 -10.55 13.95
CA ASN A 69 9.89 -10.15 15.33
C ASN A 69 8.52 -9.55 15.65
N GLY A 70 7.66 -9.34 14.65
CA GLY A 70 6.31 -8.78 14.84
C GLY A 70 6.27 -7.27 15.06
N GLU A 71 7.38 -6.54 14.86
CA GLU A 71 7.39 -5.09 14.91
C GLU A 71 6.56 -4.52 13.77
N ILE A 72 5.63 -3.60 14.12
CA ILE A 72 4.78 -2.89 13.18
C ILE A 72 5.14 -1.40 13.26
N ARG A 73 5.67 -0.82 12.18
CA ARG A 73 6.01 0.59 12.11
C ARG A 73 4.99 1.34 11.25
N GLN A 74 4.35 2.37 11.80
CA GLN A 74 3.46 3.24 11.04
C GLN A 74 4.27 4.08 10.04
N ILE A 75 3.86 4.08 8.77
CA ILE A 75 4.60 4.79 7.70
C ILE A 75 3.82 5.96 7.10
N THR A 76 2.54 6.08 7.36
CA THR A 76 1.71 7.22 6.90
C THR A 76 0.98 7.87 8.07
N GLU A 77 0.48 9.09 7.85
CA GLU A 77 -0.34 9.84 8.79
C GLU A 77 -1.36 10.71 8.03
N GLY A 78 -2.37 11.23 8.74
CA GLY A 78 -3.44 12.01 8.14
C GLY A 78 -4.51 11.15 7.46
N ASP A 79 -5.42 11.81 6.75
CA ASP A 79 -6.57 11.17 6.13
C ASP A 79 -6.34 10.79 4.67
N GLY A 80 -7.21 9.95 4.13
CA GLY A 80 -7.28 9.65 2.70
C GLY A 80 -6.22 8.66 2.20
N VAL A 81 -5.59 7.89 3.09
CA VAL A 81 -4.63 6.84 2.71
C VAL A 81 -5.35 5.70 1.98
N GLY A 82 -4.88 5.36 0.78
CA GLY A 82 -5.35 4.22 0.01
C GLY A 82 -5.02 2.89 0.70
N GLN A 83 -6.03 2.00 0.84
CA GLN A 83 -5.86 0.80 1.67
C GLN A 83 -4.99 -0.29 1.04
N ASP A 84 -4.88 -0.30 -0.29
CA ASP A 84 -4.31 -1.40 -1.07
C ASP A 84 -3.33 -0.92 -2.16
N SER A 85 -3.02 0.39 -2.17
CA SER A 85 -2.26 1.05 -3.24
C SER A 85 -0.74 1.07 -3.03
N ALA A 86 -0.24 0.61 -1.87
CA ALA A 86 1.18 0.71 -1.59
C ALA A 86 1.98 -0.45 -2.19
N MET A 87 3.24 -0.17 -2.55
CA MET A 87 4.19 -1.18 -3.02
C MET A 87 5.63 -0.77 -2.72
N PHE A 88 6.51 -1.76 -2.56
CA PHE A 88 7.95 -1.54 -2.57
C PHE A 88 8.48 -1.38 -3.99
N SER A 89 9.49 -0.54 -4.17
CA SER A 89 10.37 -0.57 -5.33
C SER A 89 11.11 -1.91 -5.45
N HIS A 90 11.63 -2.25 -6.63
CA HIS A 90 12.33 -3.53 -6.83
C HIS A 90 13.64 -3.65 -6.05
N ASP A 91 14.22 -2.53 -5.62
CA ASP A 91 15.42 -2.48 -4.78
C ASP A 91 15.14 -2.30 -3.27
N ASP A 92 13.86 -2.37 -2.86
CA ASP A 92 13.35 -2.24 -1.49
C ASP A 92 13.61 -0.88 -0.81
N LYS A 93 14.14 0.12 -1.53
CA LYS A 93 14.52 1.42 -0.95
C LYS A 93 13.36 2.41 -0.87
N THR A 94 12.38 2.27 -1.73
CA THR A 94 11.27 3.21 -1.85
C THR A 94 9.94 2.49 -1.64
N ILE A 95 9.02 3.13 -0.92
CA ILE A 95 7.63 2.73 -0.81
C ILE A 95 6.80 3.75 -1.58
N PHE A 96 6.07 3.27 -2.59
CA PHE A 96 5.10 4.09 -3.32
C PHE A 96 3.72 3.87 -2.74
N TYR A 97 2.93 4.94 -2.60
CA TYR A 97 1.57 4.86 -2.10
C TYR A 97 0.72 6.03 -2.58
N GLN A 98 -0.59 5.88 -2.45
CA GLN A 98 -1.57 6.91 -2.73
C GLN A 98 -2.18 7.43 -1.43
N GLN A 99 -2.31 8.76 -1.33
CA GLN A 99 -3.07 9.42 -0.28
C GLN A 99 -3.85 10.58 -0.88
N ASN A 100 -5.17 10.57 -0.67
CA ASN A 100 -6.09 11.44 -1.42
C ASN A 100 -5.89 11.24 -2.94
N ASN A 101 -5.82 12.31 -3.72
CA ASN A 101 -5.56 12.26 -5.16
C ASN A 101 -4.07 12.44 -5.51
N ARG A 102 -3.16 12.10 -4.60
CA ARG A 102 -1.72 12.26 -4.78
C ARG A 102 -0.99 10.94 -4.64
N PHE A 103 0.06 10.80 -5.43
CA PHE A 103 0.97 9.65 -5.39
C PHE A 103 2.31 10.09 -4.83
N TYR A 104 2.80 9.30 -3.89
CA TYR A 104 3.97 9.60 -3.09
C TYR A 104 5.02 8.52 -3.25
N ALA A 105 6.27 8.96 -3.26
CA ALA A 105 7.43 8.11 -3.05
C ALA A 105 8.02 8.42 -1.66
N MET A 106 8.27 7.39 -0.88
CA MET A 106 8.79 7.47 0.47
C MET A 106 10.05 6.64 0.57
N ASP A 107 11.11 7.19 1.12
CA ASP A 107 12.27 6.40 1.52
C ASP A 107 11.89 5.40 2.61
N ALA A 108 12.13 4.11 2.38
CA ALA A 108 11.66 3.03 3.27
C ALA A 108 12.33 3.06 4.66
N GLN A 109 13.51 3.66 4.79
CA GLN A 109 14.27 3.74 6.02
C GLN A 109 13.96 5.01 6.80
N THR A 110 14.09 6.18 6.17
CA THR A 110 13.95 7.49 6.82
C THR A 110 12.50 7.93 6.92
N LEU A 111 11.62 7.40 6.08
CA LEU A 111 10.23 7.80 5.85
C LEU A 111 10.09 9.21 5.26
N GLU A 112 11.18 9.82 4.75
CA GLU A 112 11.09 11.05 3.98
C GLU A 112 10.22 10.82 2.75
N THR A 113 9.31 11.76 2.48
CA THR A 113 8.23 11.55 1.51
C THR A 113 8.16 12.75 0.56
N HIS A 114 8.03 12.48 -0.75
CA HIS A 114 7.72 13.50 -1.74
C HIS A 114 6.55 13.09 -2.62
N CYS A 115 5.72 14.06 -2.99
CA CYS A 115 4.66 13.88 -3.97
C CYS A 115 5.28 13.95 -5.37
N PHE A 116 5.14 12.90 -6.18
CA PHE A 116 5.63 12.90 -7.55
C PHE A 116 4.53 13.07 -8.59
N TYR A 117 3.25 12.86 -8.20
CA TYR A 117 2.12 13.06 -9.09
C TYR A 117 0.86 13.46 -8.31
N GLU A 118 0.10 14.38 -8.87
CA GLU A 118 -1.22 14.77 -8.38
C GLU A 118 -2.23 14.60 -9.52
N THR A 119 -3.28 13.81 -9.23
CA THR A 119 -4.37 13.57 -10.18
C THR A 119 -5.11 14.89 -10.46
N PRO A 120 -5.40 15.22 -11.72
CA PRO A 120 -6.09 16.46 -12.06
C PRO A 120 -7.45 16.61 -11.35
N GLU A 121 -7.89 17.85 -11.18
CA GLU A 121 -9.21 18.14 -10.61
C GLU A 121 -10.33 17.46 -11.41
N GLY A 122 -11.30 16.87 -10.71
CA GLY A 122 -12.40 16.11 -11.31
C GLY A 122 -12.03 14.67 -11.70
N TRP A 123 -10.80 14.22 -11.43
CA TRP A 123 -10.33 12.87 -11.67
C TRP A 123 -9.94 12.19 -10.35
N SER A 124 -9.93 10.87 -10.35
CA SER A 124 -9.35 10.06 -9.28
C SER A 124 -8.33 9.09 -9.86
N GLY A 125 -7.17 9.01 -9.22
CA GLY A 125 -6.13 8.06 -9.59
C GLY A 125 -6.26 6.76 -8.79
N SER A 126 -5.87 5.62 -9.38
CA SER A 126 -5.88 4.31 -8.73
C SER A 126 -4.92 3.32 -9.40
N ALA A 127 -4.84 2.13 -8.83
CA ALA A 127 -4.17 0.96 -9.40
C ALA A 127 -2.76 1.23 -9.95
N PRO A 128 -1.82 1.76 -9.12
CA PRO A 128 -0.46 1.98 -9.58
C PRO A 128 0.23 0.66 -9.91
N GLY A 129 0.98 0.63 -11.01
CA GLY A 129 1.84 -0.48 -11.40
C GLY A 129 3.24 0.03 -11.75
N MET A 130 4.29 -0.70 -11.39
CA MET A 130 5.67 -0.26 -11.60
C MET A 130 6.39 -1.13 -12.61
N SER A 131 7.22 -0.50 -13.45
CA SER A 131 8.17 -1.22 -14.32
C SER A 131 9.27 -1.91 -13.50
N SER A 132 9.79 -3.03 -14.02
CA SER A 132 10.81 -3.83 -13.32
C SER A 132 12.14 -3.10 -13.07
N ASP A 133 12.39 -2.03 -13.79
CA ASP A 133 13.59 -1.19 -13.65
C ASP A 133 13.37 0.05 -12.74
N ASN A 134 12.23 0.14 -12.07
CA ASN A 134 11.82 1.26 -11.21
C ASN A 134 11.71 2.63 -11.91
N ARG A 135 11.68 2.68 -13.25
CA ARG A 135 11.71 3.95 -13.99
C ARG A 135 10.35 4.51 -14.33
N PHE A 136 9.34 3.65 -14.43
CA PHE A 136 8.00 4.04 -14.84
C PHE A 136 6.96 3.53 -13.86
N MET A 137 5.95 4.36 -13.63
CA MET A 137 4.73 3.96 -12.93
C MET A 137 3.52 4.21 -13.84
N SER A 138 2.68 3.23 -14.01
CA SER A 138 1.36 3.37 -14.62
C SER A 138 0.34 3.73 -13.56
N ILE A 139 -0.56 4.65 -13.86
CA ILE A 139 -1.67 5.05 -13.00
C ILE A 139 -2.93 5.04 -13.85
N VAL A 140 -4.01 4.50 -13.30
CA VAL A 140 -5.34 4.58 -13.92
C VAL A 140 -6.03 5.83 -13.40
N GLU A 141 -6.51 6.68 -14.29
CA GLU A 141 -7.32 7.84 -13.95
C GLU A 141 -8.75 7.66 -14.40
N THR A 142 -9.69 7.98 -13.53
CA THR A 142 -11.12 7.91 -13.78
C THR A 142 -11.75 9.27 -13.53
N ARG A 143 -12.55 9.79 -14.47
CA ARG A 143 -13.31 11.02 -14.25
C ARG A 143 -14.40 10.79 -13.20
N GLN A 144 -14.51 11.72 -12.26
CA GLN A 144 -15.49 11.59 -11.15
C GLN A 144 -16.93 11.89 -11.57
N ASP A 145 -17.12 12.69 -12.63
CA ASP A 145 -18.44 13.05 -13.17
C ASP A 145 -19.02 12.00 -14.14
N THR A 146 -18.16 11.08 -14.57
CA THR A 146 -18.57 9.92 -15.36
C THR A 146 -18.43 8.67 -14.52
N LEU A 147 -19.33 8.48 -13.56
CA LEU A 147 -19.56 7.11 -13.09
C LEU A 147 -19.93 6.30 -14.33
N PRO A 148 -19.19 5.24 -14.65
CA PRO A 148 -19.50 4.46 -15.85
C PRO A 148 -20.96 4.04 -15.79
N PRO A 149 -21.71 4.21 -16.87
CA PRO A 149 -22.89 3.41 -17.03
C PRO A 149 -22.47 1.97 -16.73
N ARG A 150 -23.30 1.19 -16.08
CA ARG A 150 -23.03 -0.23 -15.75
C ARG A 150 -22.76 -1.10 -16.99
N ASP A 151 -22.79 -0.52 -18.18
CA ASP A 151 -22.53 -1.13 -19.50
C ASP A 151 -21.04 -1.16 -19.93
N GLY A 152 -20.13 -0.69 -19.09
CA GLY A 152 -18.69 -0.74 -19.37
C GLY A 152 -18.16 0.37 -20.29
N SER A 153 -18.96 1.39 -20.65
CA SER A 153 -18.55 2.50 -21.52
C SER A 153 -17.79 3.63 -20.82
N ALA A 154 -17.25 3.39 -19.62
CA ALA A 154 -16.47 4.37 -18.90
C ALA A 154 -15.15 4.69 -19.60
N GLY A 155 -14.87 5.97 -19.74
CA GLY A 155 -13.55 6.45 -20.17
C GLY A 155 -12.49 6.19 -19.10
N TRP A 156 -11.75 5.09 -19.25
CA TRP A 156 -10.54 4.84 -18.50
C TRP A 156 -9.38 5.49 -19.23
N ASN A 157 -8.63 6.35 -18.57
CA ASN A 157 -7.37 6.84 -19.08
C ASN A 157 -6.23 6.12 -18.35
N PHE A 158 -5.32 5.53 -19.13
CA PHE A 158 -4.05 5.03 -18.61
C PHE A 158 -3.00 6.11 -18.75
N PHE A 159 -2.33 6.41 -17.66
CA PHE A 159 -1.24 7.36 -17.62
C PHE A 159 0.04 6.67 -17.14
N CYS A 160 1.17 6.93 -17.82
CA CYS A 160 2.49 6.50 -17.37
C CYS A 160 3.25 7.70 -16.82
N ALA A 161 3.61 7.69 -15.55
CA ALA A 161 4.50 8.66 -14.94
C ALA A 161 5.95 8.20 -15.03
N TYR A 162 6.85 9.12 -15.35
CA TYR A 162 8.29 8.92 -15.21
C TYR A 162 8.64 9.13 -13.74
N LEU A 163 9.22 8.13 -13.09
CA LEU A 163 9.70 8.28 -11.72
C LEU A 163 11.04 9.03 -11.76
N PRO A 164 11.20 10.12 -10.98
CA PRO A 164 12.49 10.77 -10.85
C PRO A 164 13.48 9.78 -10.22
N GLY A 165 14.63 9.63 -10.89
CA GLY A 165 15.75 8.81 -10.40
C GLY A 165 16.44 9.42 -9.20
#